data_81a5fff646278eb3c69b770ff03f6fde
#
_entry.id   81a5fff646278eb3c69b770ff03f6fde
#
_cell.length_a   1.000
_cell.length_b   1.000
_cell.length_c   1.000
_cell.angle_alpha   90.00
_cell.angle_beta   90.00
_cell.angle_gamma   90.00
#
_symmetry.space_group_name_H-M   'P 1'
#
loop_
_entity.id
_entity.type
_entity.pdbx_description
1 polymer ?
#
loop_
_entity_poly.entity_id
_entity_poly.type
_entity_poly.pdbx_seq_one_letter_code
_entity_poly.pdbx_strand_id
1 'polypeptide(L)'
;MAQYSPQRFSMLPTVVKNLLIINLIVFLATMVLEKYGFLLITNMCALNPIGSGRFRIWQLLTYMFMHANFEHLFFNMFALWMFGYVIENFWGSRRFLFYYLVCGVGAGLCNLLVPGWDITVGASGAVYGILLAFGMMFPEERIYLYFLVPIKAKWFVIGYAVIELLCGVTGTAAGVAHFAHLGGMIFGFLLILYWRKHPFSKF
;
A
#
# COMPACT_ATOMS: atom_id res chain seq x y z
N MET A 1 3.65 -31.09 -24.54
CA MET A 1 3.36 -31.21 -23.10
C MET A 1 4.09 -30.09 -22.39
N ALA A 2 3.36 -29.04 -21.92
CA ALA A 2 4.00 -27.97 -21.14
C ALA A 2 4.32 -28.54 -19.77
N GLN A 3 5.60 -28.60 -19.41
CA GLN A 3 6.04 -28.96 -18.08
C GLN A 3 5.51 -27.93 -17.07
N TYR A 4 4.55 -28.31 -16.28
CA TYR A 4 4.08 -27.54 -15.15
C TYR A 4 5.17 -27.60 -14.07
N SER A 5 6.06 -26.63 -14.07
CA SER A 5 6.99 -26.46 -12.96
C SER A 5 6.19 -25.90 -11.79
N PRO A 6 6.08 -26.62 -10.66
CA PRO A 6 5.40 -26.07 -9.48
C PRO A 6 6.12 -24.78 -9.07
N GLN A 7 5.41 -23.67 -9.06
CA GLN A 7 5.97 -22.40 -8.58
C GLN A 7 6.40 -22.62 -7.12
N ARG A 8 7.70 -22.58 -6.91
CA ARG A 8 8.29 -22.75 -5.58
C ARG A 8 7.85 -21.57 -4.72
N PHE A 9 7.12 -21.85 -3.63
CA PHE A 9 6.71 -20.83 -2.68
C PHE A 9 7.94 -20.09 -2.15
N SER A 10 7.98 -18.77 -2.31
CA SER A 10 9.11 -17.93 -1.94
C SER A 10 8.75 -17.02 -0.78
N MET A 11 9.55 -17.00 0.27
CA MET A 11 9.41 -16.04 1.37
C MET A 11 9.73 -14.59 0.94
N LEU A 12 10.44 -14.44 -0.19
CA LEU A 12 10.79 -13.13 -0.74
C LEU A 12 10.59 -13.15 -2.27
N PRO A 13 9.34 -13.15 -2.75
CA PRO A 13 9.04 -13.18 -4.16
C PRO A 13 9.48 -11.89 -4.85
N THR A 14 9.58 -11.92 -6.18
CA THR A 14 10.31 -10.92 -6.97
C THR A 14 9.79 -9.50 -6.78
N VAL A 15 8.48 -9.28 -6.83
CA VAL A 15 7.91 -7.92 -6.77
C VAL A 15 8.01 -7.39 -5.35
N VAL A 16 7.64 -8.18 -4.33
CA VAL A 16 7.79 -7.77 -2.93
C VAL A 16 9.25 -7.40 -2.65
N LYS A 17 10.21 -8.26 -3.04
CA LYS A 17 11.64 -7.96 -2.88
C LYS A 17 12.03 -6.63 -3.52
N ASN A 18 11.64 -6.40 -4.76
CA ASN A 18 12.01 -5.20 -5.50
C ASN A 18 11.37 -3.95 -4.88
N LEU A 19 10.10 -4.03 -4.46
CA LEU A 19 9.43 -2.93 -3.77
C LEU A 19 10.12 -2.58 -2.45
N LEU A 20 10.51 -3.59 -1.64
CA LEU A 20 11.26 -3.35 -0.41
C LEU A 20 12.59 -2.61 -0.68
N ILE A 21 13.35 -3.08 -1.68
CA ILE A 21 14.64 -2.48 -2.07
C ILE A 21 14.45 -1.05 -2.58
N ILE A 22 13.47 -0.82 -3.47
CA ILE A 22 13.21 0.52 -4.04
C ILE A 22 12.83 1.50 -2.93
N ASN A 23 11.91 1.13 -2.03
CA ASN A 23 11.50 1.99 -0.93
C ASN A 23 12.67 2.33 0.01
N LEU A 24 13.53 1.35 0.32
CA LEU A 24 14.71 1.60 1.14
C LEU A 24 15.69 2.56 0.44
N ILE A 25 15.97 2.34 -0.86
CA ILE A 25 16.88 3.21 -1.63
C ILE A 25 16.33 4.63 -1.70
N VAL A 26 15.03 4.80 -2.02
CA VAL A 26 14.39 6.12 -2.08
C VAL A 26 14.44 6.80 -0.72
N PHE A 27 14.16 6.09 0.36
CA PHE A 27 14.22 6.65 1.72
C PHE A 27 15.63 7.13 2.08
N LEU A 28 16.65 6.32 1.83
CA LEU A 28 18.05 6.72 2.09
C LEU A 28 18.47 7.90 1.20
N ALA A 29 18.06 7.89 -0.07
CA ALA A 29 18.35 8.99 -0.98
C ALA A 29 17.69 10.29 -0.52
N THR A 30 16.42 10.27 -0.10
CA THR A 30 15.73 11.46 0.41
C THR A 30 16.35 11.99 1.68
N MET A 31 16.72 11.13 2.65
CA MET A 31 17.44 11.54 3.85
C MET A 31 18.75 12.28 3.53
N VAL A 32 19.53 11.75 2.59
CA VAL A 32 20.79 12.38 2.18
C VAL A 32 20.52 13.72 1.48
N LEU A 33 19.59 13.75 0.55
CA LEU A 33 19.26 14.97 -0.20
C LEU A 33 18.72 16.09 0.71
N GLU A 34 17.86 15.77 1.66
CA GLU A 34 17.33 16.73 2.64
C GLU A 34 18.43 17.30 3.53
N LYS A 35 19.37 16.45 3.97
CA LYS A 35 20.54 16.90 4.76
C LYS A 35 21.40 17.93 4.01
N TYR A 36 21.47 17.84 2.68
CA TYR A 36 22.22 18.79 1.84
C TYR A 36 21.35 19.92 1.30
N GLY A 37 20.12 20.10 1.80
CA GLY A 37 19.23 21.23 1.44
C GLY A 37 18.41 21.03 0.17
N PHE A 38 18.38 19.83 -0.41
CA PHE A 38 17.58 19.52 -1.60
C PHE A 38 16.12 19.14 -1.28
N LEU A 39 15.47 19.91 -0.39
CA LEU A 39 14.05 19.70 -0.02
C LEU A 39 13.09 19.77 -1.22
N LEU A 40 13.52 20.38 -2.32
CA LEU A 40 12.71 20.49 -3.53
C LEU A 40 12.33 19.11 -4.09
N ILE A 41 13.21 18.11 -4.02
CA ILE A 41 12.96 16.77 -4.56
C ILE A 41 11.85 16.06 -3.78
N THR A 42 11.87 16.15 -2.45
CA THR A 42 10.79 15.61 -1.61
C THR A 42 9.45 16.23 -1.99
N ASN A 43 9.41 17.56 -2.14
CA ASN A 43 8.19 18.26 -2.55
C ASN A 43 7.72 17.92 -3.98
N MET A 44 8.63 17.58 -4.88
CA MET A 44 8.29 17.18 -6.26
C MET A 44 7.75 15.75 -6.34
N CYS A 45 8.15 14.87 -5.43
CA CYS A 45 7.77 13.45 -5.44
C CYS A 45 6.60 13.12 -4.52
N ALA A 46 6.42 13.88 -3.45
CA ALA A 46 5.29 13.74 -2.54
C ALA A 46 3.97 14.17 -3.20
N LEU A 47 2.86 13.60 -2.79
CA LEU A 47 1.53 13.96 -3.30
C LEU A 47 1.07 15.29 -2.68
N ASN A 48 1.07 16.35 -3.49
CA ASN A 48 0.62 17.66 -3.09
C ASN A 48 -0.88 17.86 -3.36
N PRO A 49 -1.61 18.64 -2.54
CA PRO A 49 -3.00 19.01 -2.81
C PRO A 49 -3.15 19.72 -4.18
N ILE A 50 -4.25 19.44 -4.89
CA ILE A 50 -4.51 20.04 -6.22
C ILE A 50 -4.49 21.57 -6.15
N GLY A 51 -5.08 22.16 -5.11
CA GLY A 51 -5.14 23.63 -4.92
C GLY A 51 -3.82 24.30 -4.52
N SER A 52 -2.77 23.53 -4.24
CA SER A 52 -1.46 24.08 -3.82
C SER A 52 -0.63 24.70 -4.96
N GLY A 53 -1.02 24.49 -6.22
CA GLY A 53 -0.22 24.83 -7.40
C GLY A 53 1.02 23.93 -7.61
N ARG A 54 1.30 23.01 -6.67
CA ARG A 54 2.45 22.11 -6.68
C ARG A 54 2.10 20.69 -7.13
N PHE A 55 0.82 20.36 -7.26
CA PHE A 55 0.38 19.06 -7.76
C PHE A 55 0.93 18.77 -9.15
N ARG A 56 1.42 17.57 -9.35
CA ARG A 56 1.82 17.02 -10.65
C ARG A 56 1.33 15.57 -10.76
N ILE A 57 0.93 15.16 -11.94
CA ILE A 57 0.30 13.85 -12.18
C ILE A 57 1.18 12.67 -11.77
N TRP A 58 2.49 12.77 -11.92
CA TRP A 58 3.41 11.70 -11.50
C TRP A 58 3.44 11.46 -10.00
N GLN A 59 3.03 12.45 -9.20
CA GLN A 59 2.96 12.34 -7.75
C GLN A 59 1.99 11.24 -7.29
N LEU A 60 0.98 10.91 -8.11
CA LEU A 60 0.08 9.77 -7.85
C LEU A 60 0.83 8.43 -7.80
N LEU A 61 2.02 8.36 -8.35
CA LEU A 61 2.87 7.16 -8.31
C LEU A 61 4.06 7.35 -7.36
N THR A 62 4.76 8.49 -7.46
CA THR A 62 6.02 8.68 -6.73
C THR A 62 5.85 8.77 -5.22
N TYR A 63 4.73 9.32 -4.74
CA TYR A 63 4.46 9.43 -3.32
C TYR A 63 4.45 8.09 -2.58
N MET A 64 4.09 7.00 -3.28
CA MET A 64 4.06 5.64 -2.76
C MET A 64 5.43 5.12 -2.29
N PHE A 65 6.51 5.74 -2.76
CA PHE A 65 7.88 5.35 -2.45
C PHE A 65 8.56 6.30 -1.46
N MET A 66 7.90 7.41 -1.11
CA MET A 66 8.40 8.39 -0.15
C MET A 66 7.94 8.01 1.27
N HIS A 67 8.79 8.24 2.29
CA HIS A 67 8.42 7.96 3.69
C HIS A 67 8.90 9.10 4.59
N ALA A 68 8.05 9.52 5.51
CA ALA A 68 8.32 10.66 6.38
C ALA A 68 9.43 10.42 7.41
N ASN A 69 9.57 9.16 7.88
CA ASN A 69 10.56 8.77 8.88
C ASN A 69 10.81 7.25 8.82
N PHE A 70 11.80 6.79 9.60
CA PHE A 70 12.17 5.37 9.64
C PHE A 70 11.03 4.47 10.15
N GLU A 71 10.29 4.90 11.16
CA GLU A 71 9.17 4.13 11.70
C GLU A 71 8.09 3.92 10.65
N HIS A 72 7.74 4.97 9.91
CA HIS A 72 6.79 4.92 8.80
C HIS A 72 7.25 3.95 7.69
N LEU A 73 8.53 4.01 7.29
CA LEU A 73 9.12 3.06 6.36
C LEU A 73 9.04 1.63 6.90
N PHE A 74 9.48 1.42 8.15
CA PHE A 74 9.56 0.09 8.76
C PHE A 74 8.20 -0.61 8.77
N PHE A 75 7.15 0.04 9.26
CA PHE A 75 5.82 -0.57 9.33
C PHE A 75 5.22 -0.82 7.95
N ASN A 76 5.44 0.07 6.98
CA ASN A 76 5.02 -0.18 5.59
C ASN A 76 5.72 -1.39 5.00
N MET A 77 7.04 -1.48 5.13
CA MET A 77 7.83 -2.58 4.57
C MET A 77 7.57 -3.91 5.28
N PHE A 78 7.37 -3.87 6.59
CA PHE A 78 7.01 -5.05 7.36
C PHE A 78 5.64 -5.60 6.92
N ALA A 79 4.62 -4.77 6.80
CA ALA A 79 3.31 -5.17 6.34
C ALA A 79 3.31 -5.62 4.87
N LEU A 80 4.04 -4.90 3.99
CA LEU A 80 4.23 -5.29 2.59
C LEU A 80 4.87 -6.68 2.49
N TRP A 81 5.90 -6.96 3.29
CA TRP A 81 6.51 -8.27 3.33
C TRP A 81 5.55 -9.31 3.88
N MET A 82 4.97 -9.09 5.08
CA MET A 82 4.15 -10.07 5.80
C MET A 82 2.90 -10.51 5.03
N PHE A 83 2.22 -9.59 4.35
CA PHE A 83 1.02 -9.90 3.57
C PHE A 83 1.31 -10.06 2.08
N GLY A 84 2.22 -9.25 1.57
CA GLY A 84 2.53 -9.21 0.13
C GLY A 84 3.12 -10.51 -0.39
N TYR A 85 4.03 -11.17 0.38
CA TYR A 85 4.62 -12.41 -0.09
C TYR A 85 3.59 -13.52 -0.27
N VAL A 86 2.57 -13.57 0.58
CA VAL A 86 1.48 -14.56 0.46
C VAL A 86 0.68 -14.29 -0.82
N ILE A 87 0.27 -13.03 -1.01
CA ILE A 87 -0.57 -12.63 -2.14
C ILE A 87 0.20 -12.76 -3.47
N GLU A 88 1.49 -12.37 -3.53
CA GLU A 88 2.30 -12.54 -4.73
C GLU A 88 2.49 -14.00 -5.10
N ASN A 89 2.77 -14.88 -4.13
CA ASN A 89 2.87 -16.32 -4.39
C ASN A 89 1.55 -16.92 -4.90
N PHE A 90 0.41 -16.39 -4.43
CA PHE A 90 -0.90 -16.89 -4.82
C PHE A 90 -1.37 -16.36 -6.18
N TRP A 91 -1.15 -15.08 -6.48
CA TRP A 91 -1.61 -14.44 -7.72
C TRP A 91 -0.57 -14.42 -8.84
N GLY A 92 0.70 -14.58 -8.50
CA GLY A 92 1.83 -14.32 -9.38
C GLY A 92 2.22 -12.83 -9.42
N SER A 93 3.48 -12.59 -9.80
CA SER A 93 4.12 -11.27 -9.71
C SER A 93 3.42 -10.18 -10.55
N ARG A 94 2.95 -10.51 -11.75
CA ARG A 94 2.29 -9.52 -12.64
C ARG A 94 0.99 -8.99 -12.05
N ARG A 95 0.13 -9.90 -11.55
CA ARG A 95 -1.14 -9.53 -10.92
C ARG A 95 -0.92 -8.77 -9.62
N PHE A 96 0.03 -9.22 -8.82
CA PHE A 96 0.38 -8.57 -7.56
C PHE A 96 0.85 -7.13 -7.79
N LEU A 97 1.79 -6.91 -8.74
CA LEU A 97 2.27 -5.56 -9.06
C LEU A 97 1.14 -4.65 -9.57
N PHE A 98 0.31 -5.15 -10.48
CA PHE A 98 -0.84 -4.39 -10.98
C PHE A 98 -1.79 -4.00 -9.85
N TYR A 99 -2.11 -4.94 -8.96
CA TYR A 99 -2.95 -4.69 -7.80
C TYR A 99 -2.36 -3.63 -6.86
N TYR A 100 -1.07 -3.77 -6.53
CA TYR A 100 -0.34 -2.81 -5.71
C TYR A 100 -0.41 -1.38 -6.27
N LEU A 101 -0.15 -1.23 -7.55
CA LEU A 101 -0.17 0.07 -8.22
C LEU A 101 -1.59 0.66 -8.27
N VAL A 102 -2.61 -0.14 -8.59
CA VAL A 102 -4.01 0.32 -8.61
C VAL A 102 -4.45 0.77 -7.22
N CYS A 103 -4.14 0.01 -6.17
CA CYS A 103 -4.46 0.40 -4.81
C CYS A 103 -3.75 1.70 -4.40
N GLY A 104 -2.46 1.84 -4.72
CA GLY A 104 -1.71 3.05 -4.38
C GLY A 104 -2.18 4.28 -5.13
N VAL A 105 -2.35 4.19 -6.45
CA VAL A 105 -2.90 5.31 -7.25
C VAL A 105 -4.31 5.67 -6.78
N GLY A 106 -5.17 4.68 -6.56
CA GLY A 106 -6.53 4.88 -6.04
C GLY A 106 -6.55 5.54 -4.67
N ALA A 107 -5.63 5.16 -3.79
CA ALA A 107 -5.42 5.79 -2.50
C ALA A 107 -5.10 7.29 -2.64
N GLY A 108 -4.14 7.62 -3.51
CA GLY A 108 -3.78 9.00 -3.80
C GLY A 108 -4.95 9.81 -4.37
N LEU A 109 -5.73 9.24 -5.29
CA LEU A 109 -6.92 9.87 -5.83
C LEU A 109 -7.97 10.16 -4.75
N CYS A 110 -8.27 9.18 -3.88
CA CYS A 110 -9.20 9.39 -2.78
C CYS A 110 -8.71 10.48 -1.82
N ASN A 111 -7.42 10.52 -1.52
CA ASN A 111 -6.84 11.55 -0.66
C ASN A 111 -6.98 12.94 -1.23
N LEU A 112 -6.78 13.11 -2.54
CA LEU A 112 -6.93 14.41 -3.23
C LEU A 112 -8.37 14.94 -3.22
N LEU A 113 -9.39 14.09 -3.01
CA LEU A 113 -10.78 14.51 -2.94
C LEU A 113 -11.17 15.03 -1.55
N VAL A 114 -10.33 14.84 -0.54
CA VAL A 114 -10.61 15.30 0.84
C VAL A 114 -9.98 16.67 1.05
N PRO A 115 -10.79 17.71 1.36
CA PRO A 115 -10.26 19.04 1.61
C PRO A 115 -9.37 19.11 2.86
N GLY A 116 -8.40 20.00 2.86
CA GLY A 116 -7.61 20.34 4.06
C GLY A 116 -6.44 19.39 4.35
N TRP A 117 -6.09 18.49 3.43
CA TRP A 117 -4.92 17.62 3.57
C TRP A 117 -3.64 18.31 3.11
N ASP A 118 -2.60 18.08 3.90
CA ASP A 118 -1.23 18.46 3.59
C ASP A 118 -0.57 17.46 2.61
N ILE A 119 0.72 17.62 2.42
CA ILE A 119 1.54 16.73 1.60
C ILE A 119 1.45 15.29 2.11
N THR A 120 1.16 14.35 1.22
CA THR A 120 1.02 12.92 1.54
C THR A 120 2.17 12.12 0.97
N VAL A 121 2.69 11.19 1.76
CA VAL A 121 3.76 10.25 1.40
C VAL A 121 3.46 8.88 1.99
N GLY A 122 3.93 7.81 1.36
CA GLY A 122 3.90 6.45 1.89
C GLY A 122 3.30 5.40 0.98
N ALA A 123 3.78 4.18 1.13
CA ALA A 123 3.24 2.99 0.47
C ALA A 123 1.92 2.51 1.10
N SER A 124 1.51 3.11 2.22
CA SER A 124 0.44 2.59 3.09
C SER A 124 -0.89 2.38 2.38
N GLY A 125 -1.29 3.27 1.47
CA GLY A 125 -2.52 3.08 0.70
C GLY A 125 -2.52 1.76 -0.09
N ALA A 126 -1.42 1.42 -0.76
CA ALA A 126 -1.25 0.14 -1.44
C ALA A 126 -1.16 -1.04 -0.45
N VAL A 127 -0.48 -0.86 0.68
CA VAL A 127 -0.35 -1.87 1.74
C VAL A 127 -1.71 -2.20 2.37
N TYR A 128 -2.57 -1.20 2.61
CA TYR A 128 -3.95 -1.42 3.06
C TYR A 128 -4.78 -2.18 2.02
N GLY A 129 -4.55 -1.92 0.73
CA GLY A 129 -5.12 -2.75 -0.35
C GLY A 129 -4.66 -4.21 -0.28
N ILE A 130 -3.37 -4.46 -0.05
CA ILE A 130 -2.83 -5.83 0.13
C ILE A 130 -3.42 -6.49 1.38
N LEU A 131 -3.55 -5.76 2.48
CA LEU A 131 -4.18 -6.25 3.71
C LEU A 131 -5.63 -6.67 3.47
N LEU A 132 -6.38 -5.86 2.71
CA LEU A 132 -7.74 -6.22 2.27
C LEU A 132 -7.74 -7.49 1.44
N ALA A 133 -6.84 -7.61 0.45
CA ALA A 133 -6.71 -8.82 -0.37
C ALA A 133 -6.46 -10.04 0.49
N PHE A 134 -5.56 -9.95 1.47
CA PHE A 134 -5.27 -11.03 2.40
C PHE A 134 -6.54 -11.44 3.19
N GLY A 135 -7.25 -10.49 3.77
CA GLY A 135 -8.49 -10.77 4.51
C GLY A 135 -9.62 -11.37 3.66
N MET A 136 -9.69 -10.99 2.37
CA MET A 136 -10.68 -11.55 1.43
C MET A 136 -10.30 -12.93 0.89
N MET A 137 -9.01 -13.23 0.75
CA MET A 137 -8.50 -14.50 0.21
C MET A 137 -8.33 -15.56 1.31
N PHE A 138 -7.96 -15.15 2.50
CA PHE A 138 -7.63 -15.99 3.64
C PHE A 138 -8.38 -15.57 4.91
N PRO A 139 -9.74 -15.52 4.90
CA PRO A 139 -10.53 -14.88 5.96
C PRO A 139 -10.42 -15.55 7.33
N GLU A 140 -10.12 -16.84 7.36
CA GLU A 140 -10.02 -17.64 8.59
C GLU A 140 -8.58 -17.74 9.13
N GLU A 141 -7.58 -17.29 8.35
CA GLU A 141 -6.20 -17.24 8.80
C GLU A 141 -6.05 -16.31 10.02
N ARG A 142 -5.15 -16.69 10.93
CA ARG A 142 -4.94 -15.94 12.17
C ARG A 142 -3.76 -15.00 12.04
N ILE A 143 -4.02 -13.73 12.28
CA ILE A 143 -3.01 -12.68 12.43
C ILE A 143 -2.78 -12.50 13.93
N TYR A 144 -1.54 -12.62 14.38
CA TYR A 144 -1.19 -12.48 15.79
C TYR A 144 -0.83 -11.02 16.09
N LEU A 145 -1.80 -10.29 16.68
CA LEU A 145 -1.57 -8.92 17.12
C LEU A 145 -0.55 -8.91 18.25
N TYR A 146 0.52 -8.14 18.09
CA TYR A 146 1.69 -8.11 19.01
C TYR A 146 2.23 -9.51 19.33
N PHE A 147 2.13 -10.45 18.39
CA PHE A 147 2.54 -11.86 18.54
C PHE A 147 1.78 -12.65 19.63
N LEU A 148 0.75 -12.07 20.24
CA LEU A 148 0.05 -12.63 21.39
C LEU A 148 -1.41 -12.99 21.09
N VAL A 149 -2.17 -12.08 20.49
CA VAL A 149 -3.62 -12.23 20.32
C VAL A 149 -3.95 -12.69 18.90
N PRO A 150 -4.45 -13.93 18.70
CA PRO A 150 -4.85 -14.41 17.39
C PRO A 150 -6.20 -13.83 16.98
N ILE A 151 -6.21 -13.03 15.92
CA ILE A 151 -7.43 -12.45 15.33
C ILE A 151 -7.57 -13.01 13.91
N LYS A 152 -8.76 -13.47 13.53
CA LYS A 152 -9.03 -13.91 12.15
C LYS A 152 -8.85 -12.72 11.18
N ALA A 153 -8.20 -12.97 10.03
CA ALA A 153 -7.84 -11.93 9.07
C ALA A 153 -9.03 -11.07 8.63
N LYS A 154 -10.21 -11.66 8.43
CA LYS A 154 -11.43 -10.92 8.11
C LYS A 154 -11.79 -9.86 9.18
N TRP A 155 -11.70 -10.21 10.46
CA TRP A 155 -12.03 -9.27 11.54
C TRP A 155 -10.95 -8.22 11.75
N PHE A 156 -9.69 -8.61 11.55
CA PHE A 156 -8.57 -7.68 11.58
C PHE A 156 -8.73 -6.58 10.51
N VAL A 157 -9.01 -6.98 9.27
CA VAL A 157 -9.20 -6.05 8.14
C VAL A 157 -10.43 -5.15 8.35
N ILE A 158 -11.56 -5.71 8.78
CA ILE A 158 -12.77 -4.93 9.07
C ILE A 158 -12.49 -3.94 10.21
N GLY A 159 -11.85 -4.38 11.28
CA GLY A 159 -11.50 -3.51 12.42
C GLY A 159 -10.62 -2.34 11.99
N TYR A 160 -9.58 -2.59 11.18
CA TYR A 160 -8.73 -1.52 10.64
C TYR A 160 -9.51 -0.56 9.75
N ALA A 161 -10.36 -1.05 8.85
CA ALA A 161 -11.19 -0.19 8.01
C ALA A 161 -12.11 0.72 8.84
N VAL A 162 -12.71 0.19 9.91
CA VAL A 162 -13.54 0.97 10.84
C VAL A 162 -12.72 2.01 11.59
N ILE A 163 -11.54 1.65 12.09
CA ILE A 163 -10.65 2.58 12.80
C ILE A 163 -10.22 3.72 11.86
N GLU A 164 -9.78 3.40 10.62
CA GLU A 164 -9.39 4.40 9.63
C GLU A 164 -10.55 5.37 9.30
N LEU A 165 -11.77 4.84 9.16
CA LEU A 165 -12.95 5.67 8.92
C LEU A 165 -13.24 6.59 10.11
N LEU A 166 -13.25 6.06 11.33
CA LEU A 166 -13.51 6.83 12.54
C LEU A 166 -12.44 7.91 12.74
N CYS A 167 -11.17 7.56 12.63
CA CYS A 167 -10.08 8.52 12.76
C CYS A 167 -10.14 9.61 11.67
N GLY A 168 -10.43 9.22 10.43
CA GLY A 168 -10.58 10.18 9.33
C GLY A 168 -11.74 11.16 9.53
N VAL A 169 -12.89 10.69 10.02
CA VAL A 169 -14.08 11.54 10.27
C VAL A 169 -13.92 12.40 11.51
N THR A 170 -13.32 11.88 12.57
CA THR A 170 -13.11 12.62 13.83
C THR A 170 -11.91 13.54 13.80
N GLY A 171 -11.01 13.41 12.81
CA GLY A 171 -9.76 14.14 12.75
C GLY A 171 -8.74 13.73 13.81
N THR A 172 -8.91 12.55 14.42
CA THR A 172 -7.97 11.99 15.38
C THR A 172 -6.76 11.40 14.65
N ALA A 173 -5.61 11.29 15.35
CA ALA A 173 -4.34 10.86 14.77
C ALA A 173 -3.89 11.77 13.60
N ALA A 174 -3.75 13.08 13.90
CA ALA A 174 -3.29 14.08 12.94
C ALA A 174 -1.97 13.66 12.27
N GLY A 175 -1.87 13.92 10.97
CA GLY A 175 -0.70 13.53 10.14
C GLY A 175 -0.81 12.14 9.49
N VAL A 176 -1.89 11.39 9.73
CA VAL A 176 -2.16 10.11 9.05
C VAL A 176 -3.23 10.31 7.97
N ALA A 177 -2.91 9.91 6.74
CA ALA A 177 -3.81 10.04 5.60
C ALA A 177 -4.88 8.90 5.57
N HIS A 178 -5.79 8.91 6.54
CA HIS A 178 -6.80 7.87 6.74
C HIS A 178 -7.63 7.58 5.48
N PHE A 179 -8.03 8.62 4.75
CA PHE A 179 -8.79 8.45 3.51
C PHE A 179 -7.96 7.87 2.36
N ALA A 180 -6.63 8.04 2.36
CA ALA A 180 -5.76 7.31 1.44
C ALA A 180 -5.77 5.81 1.75
N HIS A 181 -5.71 5.42 3.03
CA HIS A 181 -5.79 4.02 3.44
C HIS A 181 -7.10 3.37 3.00
N LEU A 182 -8.22 4.02 3.30
CA LEU A 182 -9.56 3.57 2.85
C LEU A 182 -9.66 3.53 1.33
N GLY A 183 -9.11 4.54 0.64
CA GLY A 183 -9.05 4.59 -0.83
C GLY A 183 -8.34 3.36 -1.41
N GLY A 184 -7.19 3.00 -0.87
CA GLY A 184 -6.46 1.79 -1.26
C GLY A 184 -7.28 0.51 -1.08
N MET A 185 -8.00 0.40 0.04
CA MET A 185 -8.91 -0.73 0.28
C MET A 185 -10.08 -0.74 -0.70
N ILE A 186 -10.71 0.40 -0.99
CA ILE A 186 -11.84 0.49 -1.92
C ILE A 186 -11.43 0.08 -3.33
N PHE A 187 -10.34 0.64 -3.86
CA PHE A 187 -9.86 0.28 -5.19
C PHE A 187 -9.43 -1.19 -5.27
N GLY A 188 -8.79 -1.70 -4.21
CA GLY A 188 -8.46 -3.11 -4.09
C GLY A 188 -9.70 -4.02 -4.09
N PHE A 189 -10.74 -3.65 -3.33
CA PHE A 189 -12.00 -4.37 -3.28
C PHE A 189 -12.67 -4.45 -4.65
N LEU A 190 -12.81 -3.29 -5.32
CA LEU A 190 -13.44 -3.21 -6.63
C LEU A 190 -12.67 -4.06 -7.67
N LEU A 191 -11.34 -4.02 -7.63
CA LEU A 191 -10.51 -4.81 -8.53
C LEU A 191 -10.64 -6.32 -8.28
N ILE A 192 -10.70 -6.77 -7.03
CA ILE A 192 -10.93 -8.18 -6.69
C ILE A 192 -12.32 -8.63 -7.16
N LEU A 193 -13.36 -7.81 -6.96
CA LEU A 193 -14.71 -8.12 -7.43
C LEU A 193 -14.75 -8.21 -8.97
N TYR A 194 -14.08 -7.30 -9.66
CA TYR A 194 -13.96 -7.35 -11.12
C TYR A 194 -13.29 -8.65 -11.56
N TRP A 195 -12.18 -9.05 -10.94
CA TRP A 195 -11.49 -10.30 -11.26
C TRP A 195 -12.29 -11.57 -10.96
N ARG A 196 -13.16 -11.53 -9.94
CA ARG A 196 -14.07 -12.65 -9.65
C ARG A 196 -15.12 -12.85 -10.75
N LYS A 197 -15.61 -11.74 -11.34
CA LYS A 197 -16.58 -11.77 -12.43
C LYS A 197 -15.92 -12.09 -13.78
N HIS A 198 -14.68 -11.70 -13.97
CA HIS A 198 -13.92 -11.86 -15.19
C HIS A 198 -12.64 -12.64 -14.88
N PRO A 199 -12.75 -13.96 -14.66
CA PRO A 199 -11.57 -14.77 -14.41
C PRO A 199 -10.68 -14.68 -15.66
N PHE A 200 -9.46 -14.15 -15.49
CA PHE A 200 -8.49 -14.06 -16.58
C PHE A 200 -8.26 -15.48 -17.12
N SER A 201 -8.50 -15.68 -18.43
CA SER A 201 -7.90 -16.78 -19.15
C SER A 201 -6.38 -16.72 -18.92
N LYS A 202 -5.78 -17.85 -18.59
CA LYS A 202 -4.33 -17.97 -18.34
C LYS A 202 -3.59 -17.39 -19.55
N PHE A 203 -2.88 -16.27 -19.34
CA PHE A 203 -1.82 -15.82 -20.24
C PHE A 203 -0.50 -16.45 -19.81
#